data_2536dfd13ca1acf67d41d715ee3846ff
#
_entry.id   2536dfd13ca1acf67d41d715ee3846ff
#
_cell.length_a   1.000
_cell.length_b   1.000
_cell.length_c   1.000
_cell.angle_alpha   90.00
_cell.angle_beta   90.00
_cell.angle_gamma   90.00
#
_symmetry.space_group_name_H-M   'P 1'
#
loop_
_entity.id
_entity.type
_entity.pdbx_description
1 polymer ?
#
loop_
_entity_poly.entity_id
_entity_poly.type
_entity_poly.pdbx_seq_one_letter_code
_entity_poly.pdbx_strand_id
1 'polypeptide(L)'
;MFYDIYKRTTDILGSTLLLTFFSPVMLISAVLIKLTSNGPVFVEKSNIHMKRMGKNGEVFRIYKFRSMIVKADILERTDPKHREVYLEKRTGGTYKSFNDNRVTKLGKIIRKFSIDEMPQLFNVLKGEMSIVGPRPYLPDELKEQQKKFPGTEKFVKEVHTVKPGITGYWQVSGRSEVKFDKRIEMDAYYARKKSIMFDILILLKTPWAMLSGKGAV
;
A
#
# COMPACT_ATOMS: atom_id res chain seq x y z
N MET A 1 2.93 5.35 -25.80
CA MET A 1 3.44 6.73 -25.71
C MET A 1 2.38 7.71 -25.17
N PHE A 2 1.23 7.93 -25.85
CA PHE A 2 0.18 8.88 -25.39
C PHE A 2 -0.34 8.58 -23.97
N TYR A 3 -0.73 7.32 -23.69
CA TYR A 3 -1.21 6.91 -22.38
C TYR A 3 -0.17 7.18 -21.27
N ASP A 4 1.11 6.93 -21.50
CA ASP A 4 2.15 7.09 -20.47
C ASP A 4 2.40 8.57 -20.14
N ILE A 5 2.33 9.46 -21.14
CA ILE A 5 2.41 10.91 -20.94
C ILE A 5 1.21 11.38 -20.14
N TYR A 6 -0.01 11.05 -20.60
CA TYR A 6 -1.26 11.37 -19.89
C TYR A 6 -1.19 10.86 -18.43
N LYS A 7 -0.82 9.59 -18.26
CA LYS A 7 -0.70 8.95 -16.95
C LYS A 7 0.23 9.72 -16.02
N ARG A 8 1.42 10.08 -16.52
CA ARG A 8 2.40 10.83 -15.72
C ARG A 8 1.92 12.23 -15.38
N THR A 9 1.30 12.92 -16.31
CA THR A 9 0.72 14.26 -16.07
C THR A 9 -0.39 14.19 -15.02
N THR A 10 -1.33 13.25 -15.13
CA THR A 10 -2.40 13.07 -14.15
C THR A 10 -1.87 12.65 -12.79
N ASP A 11 -0.82 11.82 -12.73
CA ASP A 11 -0.15 11.45 -11.49
C ASP A 11 0.47 12.67 -10.79
N ILE A 12 1.16 13.55 -11.53
CA ILE A 12 1.77 14.75 -10.95
C ILE A 12 0.69 15.73 -10.49
N LEU A 13 -0.25 16.09 -11.36
CA LEU A 13 -1.30 17.07 -11.03
C LEU A 13 -2.20 16.56 -9.89
N GLY A 14 -2.65 15.31 -9.99
CA GLY A 14 -3.51 14.70 -8.98
C GLY A 14 -2.81 14.55 -7.62
N SER A 15 -1.55 14.08 -7.60
CA SER A 15 -0.82 13.96 -6.33
C SER A 15 -0.50 15.31 -5.71
N THR A 16 -0.19 16.34 -6.50
CA THR A 16 0.01 17.70 -6.00
C THR A 16 -1.29 18.26 -5.40
N LEU A 17 -2.40 18.11 -6.10
CA LEU A 17 -3.72 18.55 -5.60
C LEU A 17 -4.09 17.83 -4.30
N LEU A 18 -3.94 16.51 -4.25
CA LEU A 18 -4.25 15.71 -3.06
C LEU A 18 -3.31 16.04 -1.89
N LEU A 19 -2.01 16.24 -2.13
CA LEU A 19 -1.08 16.69 -1.08
C LEU A 19 -1.46 18.06 -0.53
N THR A 20 -1.82 19.01 -1.38
CA THR A 20 -2.26 20.35 -0.96
C THR A 20 -3.55 20.24 -0.13
N PHE A 21 -4.53 19.50 -0.62
CA PHE A 21 -5.83 19.33 0.05
C PHE A 21 -5.70 18.62 1.41
N PHE A 22 -4.90 17.56 1.48
CA PHE A 22 -4.70 16.79 2.71
C PHE A 22 -3.56 17.30 3.60
N SER A 23 -2.83 18.34 3.20
CA SER A 23 -1.71 18.89 3.99
C SER A 23 -2.09 19.26 5.43
N PRO A 24 -3.26 19.86 5.74
CA PRO A 24 -3.63 20.13 7.13
C PRO A 24 -3.78 18.84 7.96
N VAL A 25 -4.44 17.81 7.41
CA VAL A 25 -4.61 16.52 8.08
C VAL A 25 -3.27 15.82 8.29
N MET A 26 -2.40 15.87 7.30
CA MET A 26 -1.05 15.30 7.38
C MET A 26 -0.20 16.01 8.43
N LEU A 27 -0.26 17.34 8.51
CA LEU A 27 0.47 18.14 9.50
C LEU A 27 -0.02 17.83 10.92
N ILE A 28 -1.34 17.86 11.13
CA ILE A 28 -1.94 17.50 12.43
C ILE A 28 -1.52 16.08 12.84
N SER A 29 -1.60 15.12 11.91
CA SER A 29 -1.18 13.74 12.18
C SER A 29 0.30 13.65 12.54
N ALA A 30 1.18 14.38 11.85
CA ALA A 30 2.61 14.42 12.15
C ALA A 30 2.89 14.97 13.56
N VAL A 31 2.22 16.07 13.93
CA VAL A 31 2.33 16.66 15.28
C VAL A 31 1.82 15.68 16.34
N LEU A 32 0.65 15.09 16.15
CA LEU A 32 0.08 14.13 17.10
C LEU A 32 0.96 12.88 17.26
N ILE A 33 1.53 12.35 16.18
CA ILE A 33 2.47 11.21 16.25
C ILE A 33 3.67 11.59 17.11
N LYS A 34 4.20 12.80 16.94
CA LYS A 34 5.37 13.27 17.69
C LYS A 34 5.08 13.48 19.17
N LEU A 35 3.88 13.97 19.50
CA LEU A 35 3.45 14.23 20.88
C LEU A 35 3.02 12.98 21.64
N THR A 36 2.43 11.98 20.96
CA THR A 36 1.83 10.80 21.60
C THR A 36 2.75 9.58 21.67
N SER A 37 3.88 9.59 20.94
CA SER A 37 4.82 8.47 20.94
C SER A 37 6.24 8.89 20.59
N ASN A 38 7.22 8.35 21.32
CA ASN A 38 8.64 8.62 21.09
C ASN A 38 9.09 8.06 19.73
N GLY A 39 9.90 8.84 18.99
CA GLY A 39 10.51 8.44 17.73
C GLY A 39 10.17 9.31 16.53
N PRO A 40 10.54 8.89 15.31
CA PRO A 40 10.31 9.66 14.10
C PRO A 40 8.83 9.67 13.70
N VAL A 41 8.40 10.72 12.96
CA VAL A 41 7.02 10.84 12.42
C VAL A 41 6.75 9.81 11.33
N PHE A 42 7.73 9.59 10.46
CA PHE A 42 7.66 8.56 9.42
C PHE A 42 8.24 7.23 9.91
N VAL A 43 7.79 6.15 9.31
CA VAL A 43 8.42 4.84 9.54
C VAL A 43 9.89 4.90 9.13
N GLU A 44 10.76 4.30 9.95
CA GLU A 44 12.21 4.32 9.76
C GLU A 44 12.62 3.71 8.41
N LYS A 45 13.65 4.29 7.80
CA LYS A 45 14.19 3.79 6.53
C LYS A 45 14.76 2.36 6.64
N SER A 46 15.19 1.96 7.82
CA SER A 46 15.68 0.60 8.10
C SER A 46 14.58 -0.46 8.10
N ASN A 47 13.32 -0.06 8.29
CA ASN A 47 12.20 -0.99 8.34
C ASN A 47 12.00 -1.71 7.01
N ILE A 48 12.11 -3.05 7.03
CA ILE A 48 12.03 -3.88 5.82
C ILE A 48 10.66 -3.85 5.16
N HIS A 49 9.60 -3.64 5.96
CA HIS A 49 8.23 -3.56 5.44
C HIS A 49 7.95 -2.28 4.63
N MET A 50 8.93 -1.37 4.53
CA MET A 50 8.81 -0.20 3.66
C MET A 50 9.32 -0.45 2.24
N LYS A 51 10.01 -1.56 2.00
CA LYS A 51 10.44 -1.95 0.65
C LYS A 51 9.25 -2.44 -0.17
N ARG A 52 9.18 -2.02 -1.42
CA ARG A 52 8.15 -2.45 -2.38
C ARG A 52 8.75 -2.73 -3.73
N MET A 53 8.11 -3.66 -4.44
CA MET A 53 8.41 -3.94 -5.84
C MET A 53 7.73 -2.89 -6.72
N GLY A 54 8.51 -2.25 -7.56
CA GLY A 54 8.07 -1.25 -8.53
C GLY A 54 8.05 -1.80 -9.96
N LYS A 55 7.97 -0.87 -10.92
CA LYS A 55 8.07 -1.21 -12.35
C LYS A 55 9.41 -1.84 -12.65
N ASN A 56 9.44 -2.80 -13.58
CA ASN A 56 10.61 -3.55 -14.01
C ASN A 56 11.33 -4.33 -12.87
N GLY A 57 10.62 -4.58 -11.75
CA GLY A 57 11.22 -5.28 -10.62
C GLY A 57 12.15 -4.42 -9.75
N GLU A 58 12.21 -3.12 -9.97
CA GLU A 58 12.98 -2.21 -9.13
C GLU A 58 12.40 -2.15 -7.71
N VAL A 59 13.27 -2.11 -6.71
CA VAL A 59 12.86 -1.99 -5.31
C VAL A 59 12.95 -0.53 -4.88
N PHE A 60 11.83 0.01 -4.41
CA PHE A 60 11.77 1.35 -3.84
C PHE A 60 11.22 1.32 -2.40
N ARG A 61 11.21 2.46 -1.72
CA ARG A 61 10.67 2.59 -0.36
C ARG A 61 9.47 3.51 -0.35
N ILE A 62 8.36 3.00 0.21
CA ILE A 62 7.17 3.83 0.42
C ILE A 62 7.37 4.78 1.60
N TYR A 63 6.82 5.98 1.48
CA TYR A 63 6.64 6.90 2.60
C TYR A 63 5.38 6.53 3.37
N LYS A 64 5.50 6.45 4.68
CA LYS A 64 4.37 6.09 5.54
C LYS A 64 4.52 6.76 6.90
N PHE A 65 3.42 7.31 7.46
CA PHE A 65 3.42 7.75 8.84
C PHE A 65 3.56 6.56 9.79
N ARG A 66 4.26 6.78 10.88
CA ARG A 66 4.41 5.77 11.92
C ARG A 66 3.10 5.58 12.67
N SER A 67 2.53 4.39 12.56
CA SER A 67 1.32 3.94 13.25
C SER A 67 1.61 2.87 14.32
N MET A 68 2.85 2.41 14.41
CA MET A 68 3.33 1.41 15.35
C MET A 68 4.44 1.96 16.23
N ILE A 69 4.76 1.24 17.30
CA ILE A 69 5.93 1.53 18.13
C ILE A 69 7.22 1.43 17.30
N VAL A 70 8.26 2.12 17.75
CA VAL A 70 9.58 2.08 17.11
C VAL A 70 10.11 0.65 17.08
N LYS A 71 10.76 0.25 15.97
CA LYS A 71 11.32 -1.10 15.77
C LYS A 71 10.28 -2.23 15.83
N ALA A 72 9.02 -1.96 15.50
CA ALA A 72 7.95 -2.97 15.48
C ALA A 72 8.26 -4.18 14.58
N ASP A 73 9.01 -3.97 13.49
CA ASP A 73 9.48 -5.03 12.58
C ASP A 73 10.58 -5.92 13.19
N ILE A 74 11.37 -5.38 14.12
CA ILE A 74 12.37 -6.15 14.87
C ILE A 74 11.67 -7.04 15.88
N LEU A 75 10.72 -6.49 16.64
CA LEU A 75 9.93 -7.25 17.62
C LEU A 75 9.19 -8.43 16.98
N GLU A 76 8.68 -8.24 15.77
CA GLU A 76 8.05 -9.30 14.99
C GLU A 76 8.97 -10.49 14.73
N ARG A 77 10.28 -10.25 14.62
CA ARG A 77 11.27 -11.28 14.31
C ARG A 77 11.94 -11.88 15.55
N THR A 78 12.04 -11.10 16.61
CA THR A 78 12.79 -11.48 17.84
C THR A 78 11.91 -11.98 18.96
N ASP A 79 10.63 -11.56 19.00
CA ASP A 79 9.68 -11.99 20.03
C ASP A 79 8.72 -13.05 19.46
N PRO A 80 8.76 -14.30 19.98
CA PRO A 80 7.91 -15.39 19.51
C PRO A 80 6.43 -15.05 19.50
N LYS A 81 5.92 -14.34 20.51
CA LYS A 81 4.51 -13.93 20.62
C LYS A 81 4.07 -12.98 19.49
N HIS A 82 4.93 -12.03 19.13
CA HIS A 82 4.67 -11.11 18.03
C HIS A 82 4.82 -11.79 16.67
N ARG A 83 5.72 -12.77 16.56
CA ARG A 83 5.93 -13.59 15.38
C ARG A 83 4.72 -14.47 15.06
N GLU A 84 4.14 -15.12 16.07
CA GLU A 84 2.94 -15.95 15.91
C GLU A 84 1.77 -15.13 15.35
N VAL A 85 1.47 -13.98 15.95
CA VAL A 85 0.44 -13.04 15.48
C VAL A 85 0.70 -12.57 14.04
N TYR A 86 1.96 -12.34 13.68
CA TYR A 86 2.33 -11.97 12.31
C TYR A 86 2.11 -13.10 11.31
N LEU A 87 2.52 -14.31 11.65
CA LEU A 87 2.36 -15.49 10.81
C LEU A 87 0.88 -15.84 10.60
N GLU A 88 0.08 -15.78 11.66
CA GLU A 88 -1.36 -16.01 11.63
C GLU A 88 -2.07 -15.05 10.66
N LYS A 89 -1.72 -13.75 10.71
CA LYS A 89 -2.21 -12.73 9.79
C LYS A 89 -1.79 -12.97 8.35
N ARG A 90 -0.57 -13.45 8.15
CA ARG A 90 -0.01 -13.68 6.81
C ARG A 90 -0.59 -14.94 6.16
N THR A 91 -0.97 -15.94 6.94
CA THR A 91 -1.64 -17.16 6.47
C THR A 91 -3.14 -16.99 6.28
N GLY A 92 -3.79 -16.14 7.11
CA GLY A 92 -5.22 -15.85 7.03
C GLY A 92 -5.64 -14.84 5.94
N GLY A 93 -4.69 -14.29 5.18
CA GLY A 93 -4.96 -13.36 4.08
C GLY A 93 -5.32 -11.93 4.50
N THR A 94 -5.37 -11.62 5.78
CA THR A 94 -5.68 -10.30 6.32
C THR A 94 -4.41 -9.56 6.76
N TYR A 95 -4.09 -8.47 6.07
CA TYR A 95 -2.84 -7.71 6.31
C TYR A 95 -2.94 -6.63 7.40
N LYS A 96 -4.13 -6.31 7.89
CA LYS A 96 -4.33 -5.33 8.95
C LYS A 96 -5.10 -5.97 10.10
N SER A 97 -4.51 -6.02 11.28
CA SER A 97 -5.22 -6.41 12.50
C SER A 97 -5.30 -5.21 13.43
N PHE A 98 -6.51 -4.93 13.93
CA PHE A 98 -6.72 -3.90 14.93
C PHE A 98 -6.22 -4.31 16.33
N ASN A 99 -6.02 -5.60 16.57
CA ASN A 99 -5.56 -6.14 17.86
C ASN A 99 -4.04 -6.33 17.94
N ASP A 100 -3.27 -5.70 17.07
CA ASP A 100 -1.82 -5.75 17.13
C ASP A 100 -1.29 -4.80 18.21
N ASN A 101 -0.69 -5.35 19.27
CA ASN A 101 -0.16 -4.60 20.42
C ASN A 101 0.92 -3.59 20.05
N ARG A 102 1.52 -3.73 18.87
CA ARG A 102 2.51 -2.79 18.33
C ARG A 102 1.87 -1.53 17.77
N VAL A 103 0.57 -1.54 17.49
CA VAL A 103 -0.15 -0.37 16.96
C VAL A 103 -0.46 0.60 18.10
N THR A 104 -0.01 1.84 17.98
CA THR A 104 -0.29 2.89 18.98
C THR A 104 -1.78 3.25 18.99
N LYS A 105 -2.27 3.87 20.09
CA LYS A 105 -3.67 4.33 20.17
C LYS A 105 -4.02 5.27 19.01
N LEU A 106 -3.17 6.25 18.72
CA LEU A 106 -3.31 7.13 17.57
C LEU A 106 -3.16 6.34 16.25
N GLY A 107 -2.24 5.37 16.22
CA GLY A 107 -2.02 4.50 15.07
C GLY A 107 -3.26 3.75 14.63
N LYS A 108 -4.13 3.33 15.56
CA LYS A 108 -5.42 2.70 15.22
C LYS A 108 -6.32 3.65 14.42
N ILE A 109 -6.36 4.93 14.83
CA ILE A 109 -7.18 5.95 14.16
C ILE A 109 -6.64 6.24 12.77
N ILE A 110 -5.35 6.56 12.64
CA ILE A 110 -4.76 6.92 11.34
C ILE A 110 -4.80 5.75 10.35
N ARG A 111 -4.68 4.50 10.83
CA ARG A 111 -4.82 3.30 9.98
C ARG A 111 -6.25 3.07 9.52
N LYS A 112 -7.25 3.28 10.41
CA LYS A 112 -8.66 3.16 10.07
C LYS A 112 -9.04 4.04 8.87
N PHE A 113 -8.51 5.26 8.83
CA PHE A 113 -8.76 6.23 7.75
C PHE A 113 -7.69 6.24 6.67
N SER A 114 -6.72 5.30 6.71
CA SER A 114 -5.58 5.22 5.76
C SER A 114 -4.75 6.51 5.67
N ILE A 115 -4.77 7.35 6.69
CA ILE A 115 -3.98 8.58 6.78
C ILE A 115 -2.48 8.26 6.79
N ASP A 116 -2.12 7.11 7.38
CA ASP A 116 -0.73 6.63 7.42
C ASP A 116 -0.14 6.36 6.04
N GLU A 117 -0.96 6.18 5.03
CA GLU A 117 -0.54 5.92 3.64
C GLU A 117 -0.52 7.18 2.76
N MET A 118 -1.09 8.30 3.21
CA MET A 118 -1.10 9.56 2.44
C MET A 118 0.31 10.03 2.00
N PRO A 119 1.39 9.85 2.78
CA PRO A 119 2.74 10.21 2.33
C PRO A 119 3.22 9.45 1.08
N GLN A 120 2.56 8.35 0.66
CA GLN A 120 2.88 7.68 -0.59
C GLN A 120 2.63 8.58 -1.82
N LEU A 121 1.85 9.65 -1.70
CA LEU A 121 1.73 10.68 -2.75
C LEU A 121 3.09 11.29 -3.13
N PHE A 122 4.06 11.35 -2.22
CA PHE A 122 5.44 11.73 -2.54
C PHE A 122 6.14 10.68 -3.43
N ASN A 123 5.83 9.39 -3.26
CA ASN A 123 6.34 8.35 -4.16
C ASN A 123 5.76 8.51 -5.58
N VAL A 124 4.49 8.96 -5.68
CA VAL A 124 3.87 9.26 -6.98
C VAL A 124 4.58 10.45 -7.64
N LEU A 125 4.82 11.54 -6.91
CA LEU A 125 5.55 12.70 -7.43
C LEU A 125 6.97 12.34 -7.89
N LYS A 126 7.67 11.47 -7.14
CA LYS A 126 8.99 10.94 -7.53
C LYS A 126 8.93 10.02 -8.75
N GLY A 127 7.76 9.50 -9.09
CA GLY A 127 7.58 8.57 -10.21
C GLY A 127 7.86 7.11 -9.87
N GLU A 128 8.01 6.76 -8.59
CA GLU A 128 8.16 5.40 -8.09
C GLU A 128 6.81 4.66 -8.07
N MET A 129 5.72 5.41 -7.88
CA MET A 129 4.33 4.96 -7.88
C MET A 129 3.47 5.76 -8.86
N SER A 130 2.23 5.34 -9.01
CA SER A 130 1.13 6.03 -9.68
C SER A 130 -0.05 6.17 -8.72
N ILE A 131 -1.00 7.06 -9.00
CA ILE A 131 -2.26 7.12 -8.24
C ILE A 131 -3.04 5.83 -8.46
N VAL A 132 -3.17 5.38 -9.71
CA VAL A 132 -3.86 4.11 -10.05
C VAL A 132 -2.85 3.10 -10.58
N GLY A 133 -2.85 1.90 -10.02
CA GLY A 133 -1.95 0.82 -10.43
C GLY A 133 -2.14 -0.44 -9.59
N PRO A 134 -1.39 -1.50 -9.86
CA PRO A 134 -1.33 -2.69 -9.04
C PRO A 134 -0.88 -2.38 -7.61
N ARG A 135 -1.18 -3.30 -6.68
CA ARG A 135 -0.68 -3.20 -5.30
C ARG A 135 0.85 -3.16 -5.27
N PRO A 136 1.47 -2.28 -4.46
CA PRO A 136 2.91 -2.34 -4.18
C PRO A 136 3.22 -3.53 -3.26
N TYR A 137 3.61 -4.67 -3.84
CA TYR A 137 3.93 -5.89 -3.11
C TYR A 137 5.28 -5.81 -2.41
N LEU A 138 5.41 -6.48 -1.24
CA LEU A 138 6.70 -6.71 -0.59
C LEU A 138 7.50 -7.76 -1.39
N PRO A 139 8.84 -7.60 -1.56
CA PRO A 139 9.66 -8.59 -2.26
C PRO A 139 9.53 -10.00 -1.68
N ASP A 140 9.55 -10.12 -0.34
CA ASP A 140 9.46 -11.41 0.34
C ASP A 140 8.04 -12.00 0.27
N GLU A 141 7.00 -11.14 0.33
CA GLU A 141 5.61 -11.54 0.12
C GLU A 141 5.44 -12.23 -1.23
N LEU A 142 5.93 -11.63 -2.30
CA LEU A 142 5.82 -12.21 -3.64
C LEU A 142 6.50 -13.58 -3.72
N LYS A 143 7.72 -13.70 -3.20
CA LYS A 143 8.46 -14.97 -3.21
C LYS A 143 7.72 -16.08 -2.47
N GLU A 144 7.17 -15.78 -1.30
CA GLU A 144 6.44 -16.76 -0.49
C GLU A 144 5.09 -17.13 -1.10
N GLN A 145 4.36 -16.13 -1.61
CA GLN A 145 3.05 -16.37 -2.21
C GLN A 145 3.16 -17.16 -3.53
N GLN A 146 4.19 -16.91 -4.34
CA GLN A 146 4.44 -17.70 -5.55
C GLN A 146 4.72 -19.19 -5.23
N LYS A 147 5.40 -19.47 -4.10
CA LYS A 147 5.56 -20.88 -3.64
C LYS A 147 4.23 -21.53 -3.26
N LYS A 148 3.31 -20.77 -2.64
CA LYS A 148 1.98 -21.26 -2.23
C LYS A 148 1.00 -21.38 -3.39
N PHE A 149 1.16 -20.56 -4.42
CA PHE A 149 0.29 -20.47 -5.59
C PHE A 149 1.12 -20.59 -6.88
N PRO A 150 1.57 -21.82 -7.22
CA PRO A 150 2.32 -22.08 -8.46
C PRO A 150 1.53 -21.63 -9.70
N GLY A 151 2.23 -21.11 -10.72
CA GLY A 151 1.62 -20.59 -11.95
C GLY A 151 1.24 -19.13 -11.90
N THR A 152 1.46 -18.44 -10.76
CA THR A 152 1.25 -16.99 -10.63
C THR A 152 2.43 -16.15 -11.14
N GLU A 153 3.55 -16.76 -11.49
CA GLU A 153 4.78 -16.09 -11.93
C GLU A 153 4.56 -15.23 -13.18
N LYS A 154 3.72 -15.72 -14.10
CA LYS A 154 3.34 -14.98 -15.31
C LYS A 154 2.62 -13.67 -14.95
N PHE A 155 1.71 -13.70 -13.99
CA PHE A 155 1.00 -12.52 -13.54
C PHE A 155 1.92 -11.52 -12.83
N VAL A 156 2.85 -12.01 -12.01
CA VAL A 156 3.86 -11.17 -11.35
C VAL A 156 4.72 -10.43 -12.38
N LYS A 157 5.16 -11.12 -13.45
CA LYS A 157 5.89 -10.47 -14.55
C LYS A 157 5.09 -9.36 -15.22
N GLU A 158 3.80 -9.59 -15.48
CA GLU A 158 2.92 -8.60 -16.07
C GLU A 158 2.69 -7.39 -15.14
N VAL A 159 2.47 -7.62 -13.85
CA VAL A 159 2.32 -6.57 -12.83
C VAL A 159 3.54 -5.65 -12.81
N HIS A 160 4.73 -6.19 -12.96
CA HIS A 160 5.96 -5.40 -12.98
C HIS A 160 6.17 -4.58 -14.27
N THR A 161 5.32 -4.69 -15.28
CA THR A 161 5.40 -3.83 -16.48
C THR A 161 4.87 -2.42 -16.25
N VAL A 162 4.17 -2.19 -15.13
CA VAL A 162 3.57 -0.90 -14.76
C VAL A 162 4.01 -0.46 -13.36
N LYS A 163 3.85 0.83 -13.05
CA LYS A 163 4.08 1.34 -11.69
C LYS A 163 2.99 0.87 -10.75
N PRO A 164 3.32 0.52 -9.48
CA PRO A 164 2.31 0.23 -8.48
C PRO A 164 1.50 1.49 -8.14
N GLY A 165 0.26 1.29 -7.70
CA GLY A 165 -0.69 2.37 -7.41
C GLY A 165 -0.98 2.55 -5.92
N ILE A 166 -1.45 3.74 -5.56
CA ILE A 166 -2.09 4.01 -4.26
C ILE A 166 -3.44 3.30 -4.21
N THR A 167 -4.21 3.40 -5.30
CA THR A 167 -5.44 2.63 -5.53
C THR A 167 -5.30 1.76 -6.77
N GLY A 168 -6.14 0.74 -6.93
CA GLY A 168 -6.05 -0.18 -8.04
C GLY A 168 -7.29 -1.04 -8.21
N TYR A 169 -7.33 -1.81 -9.29
CA TYR A 169 -8.49 -2.60 -9.68
C TYR A 169 -8.94 -3.59 -8.58
N TRP A 170 -8.01 -4.36 -7.99
CA TRP A 170 -8.34 -5.29 -6.92
C TRP A 170 -8.87 -4.57 -5.67
N GLN A 171 -8.35 -3.37 -5.35
CA GLN A 171 -8.73 -2.59 -4.18
C GLN A 171 -10.17 -2.10 -4.25
N VAL A 172 -10.68 -1.83 -5.45
CA VAL A 172 -12.07 -1.39 -5.65
C VAL A 172 -13.04 -2.52 -5.97
N SER A 173 -12.53 -3.77 -6.11
CA SER A 173 -13.33 -4.93 -6.56
C SER A 173 -13.52 -6.03 -5.52
N GLY A 174 -12.76 -6.04 -4.40
CA GLY A 174 -12.91 -7.11 -3.39
C GLY A 174 -11.97 -7.00 -2.19
N ARG A 175 -10.93 -6.15 -2.28
CA ARG A 175 -9.99 -5.87 -1.17
C ARG A 175 -9.44 -7.13 -0.50
N SER A 176 -9.42 -7.17 0.85
CA SER A 176 -8.83 -8.26 1.64
C SER A 176 -9.57 -9.60 1.54
N GLU A 177 -10.77 -9.65 1.00
CA GLU A 177 -11.50 -10.91 0.78
C GLU A 177 -10.95 -11.71 -0.41
N VAL A 178 -10.13 -11.08 -1.26
CA VAL A 178 -9.55 -11.71 -2.44
C VAL A 178 -8.23 -12.38 -2.07
N LYS A 179 -8.12 -13.70 -2.30
CA LYS A 179 -6.88 -14.47 -2.13
C LYS A 179 -5.79 -13.97 -3.07
N PHE A 180 -4.53 -14.28 -2.76
CA PHE A 180 -3.38 -13.80 -3.50
C PHE A 180 -3.42 -14.13 -5.00
N ASP A 181 -3.76 -15.37 -5.36
CA ASP A 181 -3.83 -15.83 -6.74
C ASP A 181 -4.80 -14.99 -7.59
N LYS A 182 -6.00 -14.74 -7.07
CA LYS A 182 -6.98 -13.88 -7.74
C LYS A 182 -6.59 -12.42 -7.73
N ARG A 183 -5.98 -11.94 -6.64
CA ARG A 183 -5.51 -10.56 -6.53
C ARG A 183 -4.43 -10.24 -7.56
N ILE A 184 -3.42 -11.12 -7.69
CA ILE A 184 -2.34 -10.91 -8.65
C ILE A 184 -2.84 -11.04 -10.11
N GLU A 185 -3.83 -11.90 -10.36
CA GLU A 185 -4.51 -11.99 -11.65
C GLU A 185 -5.25 -10.70 -12.01
N MET A 186 -5.97 -10.10 -11.03
CA MET A 186 -6.65 -8.80 -11.21
C MET A 186 -5.66 -7.66 -11.47
N ASP A 187 -4.55 -7.64 -10.76
CA ASP A 187 -3.49 -6.65 -10.96
C ASP A 187 -2.80 -6.82 -12.32
N ALA A 188 -2.59 -8.06 -12.77
CA ALA A 188 -2.10 -8.36 -14.11
C ALA A 188 -3.12 -7.96 -15.20
N TYR A 189 -4.42 -8.20 -14.96
CA TYR A 189 -5.47 -7.75 -15.85
C TYR A 189 -5.43 -6.22 -16.02
N TYR A 190 -5.29 -5.47 -14.92
CA TYR A 190 -5.11 -4.02 -15.01
C TYR A 190 -3.88 -3.66 -15.85
N ALA A 191 -2.75 -4.30 -15.62
CA ALA A 191 -1.52 -4.03 -16.37
C ALA A 191 -1.68 -4.23 -17.88
N ARG A 192 -2.42 -5.28 -18.31
CA ARG A 192 -2.74 -5.56 -19.72
C ARG A 192 -3.75 -4.58 -20.31
N LYS A 193 -4.77 -4.19 -19.53
CA LYS A 193 -5.94 -3.41 -20.01
C LYS A 193 -5.90 -1.94 -19.61
N LYS A 194 -4.78 -1.48 -19.05
CA LYS A 194 -4.60 -0.08 -18.62
C LYS A 194 -5.03 0.89 -19.71
N SER A 195 -5.89 1.82 -19.35
CA SER A 195 -6.39 2.87 -20.24
C SER A 195 -6.87 4.05 -19.39
N ILE A 196 -7.02 5.21 -20.02
CA ILE A 196 -7.53 6.42 -19.35
C ILE A 196 -8.91 6.14 -18.74
N MET A 197 -9.80 5.51 -19.48
CA MET A 197 -11.14 5.19 -19.00
C MET A 197 -11.13 4.22 -17.82
N PHE A 198 -10.23 3.23 -17.85
CA PHE A 198 -10.12 2.27 -16.75
C PHE A 198 -9.58 2.93 -15.49
N ASP A 199 -8.60 3.84 -15.61
CA ASP A 199 -8.12 4.62 -14.48
C ASP A 199 -9.21 5.50 -13.87
N ILE A 200 -10.01 6.18 -14.70
CA ILE A 200 -11.14 6.99 -14.24
C ILE A 200 -12.17 6.13 -13.50
N LEU A 201 -12.53 4.96 -14.03
CA LEU A 201 -13.46 4.04 -13.36
C LEU A 201 -12.95 3.59 -11.99
N ILE A 202 -11.65 3.30 -11.86
CA ILE A 202 -11.05 2.94 -10.58
C ILE A 202 -11.08 4.13 -9.61
N LEU A 203 -10.75 5.33 -10.08
CA LEU A 203 -10.79 6.55 -9.27
C LEU A 203 -12.20 6.84 -8.74
N LEU A 204 -13.21 6.73 -9.58
CA LEU A 204 -14.62 6.94 -9.18
C LEU A 204 -15.10 5.92 -8.15
N LYS A 205 -14.63 4.67 -8.21
CA LYS A 205 -14.96 3.61 -7.24
C LYS A 205 -14.17 3.72 -5.94
N THR A 206 -13.02 4.37 -5.93
CA THR A 206 -12.12 4.41 -4.78
C THR A 206 -12.76 5.02 -3.52
N PRO A 207 -13.45 6.19 -3.56
CA PRO A 207 -14.09 6.75 -2.38
C PRO A 207 -15.13 5.80 -1.76
N TRP A 208 -15.95 5.18 -2.61
CA TRP A 208 -16.93 4.19 -2.14
C TRP A 208 -16.28 2.97 -1.50
N ALA A 209 -15.23 2.44 -2.13
CA ALA A 209 -14.47 1.33 -1.57
C ALA A 209 -13.83 1.70 -0.22
N MET A 210 -13.37 2.93 -0.02
CA MET A 210 -12.83 3.40 1.26
C MET A 210 -13.92 3.56 2.33
N LEU A 211 -15.06 4.14 1.99
CA LEU A 211 -16.16 4.43 2.92
C LEU A 211 -16.95 3.18 3.33
N SER A 212 -17.11 2.21 2.43
CA SER A 212 -17.85 0.98 2.69
C SER A 212 -17.27 0.13 3.83
N GLY A 213 -16.03 0.34 4.20
CA GLY A 213 -15.32 -0.45 5.22
C GLY A 213 -15.18 -1.94 4.88
N LYS A 214 -15.84 -2.45 3.83
CA LYS A 214 -15.73 -3.86 3.42
C LYS A 214 -14.29 -4.17 3.07
N GLY A 215 -13.71 -5.16 3.75
CA GLY A 215 -12.30 -5.53 3.56
C GLY A 215 -11.29 -4.48 4.02
N ALA A 216 -11.67 -3.46 4.79
CA ALA A 216 -10.77 -2.61 5.54
C ALA A 216 -10.53 -3.25 6.91
N VAL A 217 -9.32 -3.77 7.13
CA VAL A 217 -8.90 -4.36 8.41
C VAL A 217 -7.59 -3.70 8.84
#